data_017fc4195b7530a1331cab78469c383a
#
_entry.id   017fc4195b7530a1331cab78469c383a
#
_cell.length_a   1.000
_cell.length_b   1.000
_cell.length_c   1.000
_cell.angle_alpha   90.00
_cell.angle_beta   90.00
_cell.angle_gamma   90.00
#
_symmetry.space_group_name_H-M   'P 1'
#
loop_
_entity.id
_entity.type
_entity.pdbx_description
1 polymer ?
#
loop_
_entity_poly.entity_id
_entity_poly.type
_entity_poly.pdbx_seq_one_letter_code
_entity_poly.pdbx_strand_id
1 'polypeptide(L)'
;MGFWKTRIEGSKKMKRKIAMIGVGKLGEPCAEAMSEYHDVVGYDVLPRTPKFPIKDTIKEAVEGRDLIFIAAPTPHHVQYDGRYPTAHLDNKDFDYTIVKEILSEVNKHVNQKQLVILISTVLPGTVRRELRPLITNARFVYNPYLIAMGTVKWDFLNPEMIMIGTEDGSQTGDAKELVDFYKTMMQNNPRYEIGTWDECECIKVFYNTFISAKLSLVNMIQDVAEKQGNINVDVVTNALAKSDQRIMGPKYMTAGMGDGGACHPRDNIALRYMADNLGLGYDLFDAVMKAREIQAENLAKKLVSYNNPVIIVGKAYKPNVKYIDGSYSILVGHYVEQLGQKLFYHDPLCGETAPETDGPYTYLMAHDPDVAFLMSKKPTEGEDITISFQPGSVIIDPWRKMKHIKDCKVVAYGNTRPKPTAELVEFPVIHQVNK
;
A
#
# COMPACT_ATOMS: atom_id res chain seq x y z
N MET A 1 6.53 -38.10 -2.47
CA MET A 1 7.72 -38.62 -3.15
C MET A 1 8.09 -37.66 -4.26
N GLY A 2 9.05 -36.89 -4.10
CA GLY A 2 10.20 -36.46 -4.76
C GLY A 2 10.13 -36.31 -6.27
N PHE A 3 10.21 -35.07 -6.75
CA PHE A 3 10.85 -34.68 -8.00
C PHE A 3 10.62 -33.17 -8.13
N TRP A 4 11.66 -32.41 -7.98
CA TRP A 4 12.05 -31.14 -8.59
C TRP A 4 13.16 -30.50 -7.77
N LYS A 5 14.31 -31.18 -7.75
CA LYS A 5 15.62 -30.58 -7.49
C LYS A 5 16.49 -30.92 -8.68
N THR A 6 16.35 -30.19 -9.77
CA THR A 6 17.40 -30.08 -10.78
C THR A 6 17.99 -28.68 -10.67
N ARG A 7 18.95 -28.54 -9.78
CA ARG A 7 19.89 -27.42 -9.76
C ARG A 7 20.65 -27.52 -11.08
N ILE A 8 20.39 -26.60 -12.02
CA ILE A 8 21.26 -26.44 -13.19
C ILE A 8 22.58 -25.86 -12.66
N GLU A 9 23.53 -26.73 -12.38
CA GLU A 9 24.93 -26.37 -12.19
C GLU A 9 25.50 -26.02 -13.57
N GLY A 10 26.09 -24.82 -13.70
CA GLY A 10 27.01 -24.55 -14.79
C GLY A 10 26.78 -23.30 -15.63
N SER A 11 26.64 -22.14 -15.04
CA SER A 11 27.29 -20.91 -15.51
C SER A 11 27.54 -20.02 -14.30
N LYS A 12 28.76 -19.56 -14.05
CA LYS A 12 29.06 -18.49 -13.10
C LYS A 12 28.22 -17.28 -13.54
N LYS A 13 27.03 -17.09 -12.95
CA LYS A 13 26.21 -15.91 -13.20
C LYS A 13 27.09 -14.71 -12.84
N MET A 14 27.46 -13.91 -13.84
CA MET A 14 28.31 -12.73 -13.66
C MET A 14 27.59 -11.78 -12.71
N LYS A 15 28.19 -11.49 -11.55
CA LYS A 15 27.65 -10.51 -10.61
C LYS A 15 27.61 -9.15 -11.30
N ARG A 16 26.45 -8.53 -11.36
CA ARG A 16 26.29 -7.15 -11.84
C ARG A 16 26.78 -6.17 -10.78
N LYS A 17 27.27 -5.04 -11.21
CA LYS A 17 27.63 -3.91 -10.36
C LYS A 17 26.48 -2.90 -10.34
N ILE A 18 25.93 -2.65 -9.19
CA ILE A 18 24.68 -1.89 -9.01
C ILE A 18 24.95 -0.67 -8.13
N ALA A 19 24.37 0.46 -8.52
CA ALA A 19 24.17 1.61 -7.64
C ALA A 19 22.71 1.78 -7.29
N MET A 20 22.39 2.03 -6.02
CA MET A 20 21.09 2.47 -5.55
C MET A 20 21.17 3.93 -5.10
N ILE A 21 20.55 4.83 -5.84
CA ILE A 21 20.47 6.26 -5.50
C ILE A 21 19.11 6.51 -4.84
N GLY A 22 19.16 6.86 -3.55
CA GLY A 22 18.01 6.90 -2.66
C GLY A 22 17.89 5.61 -1.84
N VAL A 23 18.52 5.59 -0.65
CA VAL A 23 18.56 4.46 0.29
C VAL A 23 17.55 4.72 1.42
N GLY A 24 16.31 5.05 1.02
CA GLY A 24 15.19 5.27 1.93
C GLY A 24 14.37 4.00 2.18
N LYS A 25 13.14 4.20 2.66
CA LYS A 25 12.20 3.13 3.05
C LYS A 25 11.95 2.07 1.96
N LEU A 26 12.06 2.45 0.68
CA LEU A 26 11.93 1.54 -0.46
C LEU A 26 13.31 1.07 -0.96
N GLY A 27 14.23 2.00 -1.18
CA GLY A 27 15.52 1.71 -1.82
C GLY A 27 16.43 0.82 -0.97
N GLU A 28 16.47 1.03 0.35
CA GLU A 28 17.31 0.23 1.24
C GLU A 28 16.95 -1.26 1.23
N PRO A 29 15.68 -1.70 1.48
CA PRO A 29 15.36 -3.11 1.46
C PRO A 29 15.49 -3.77 0.08
N CYS A 30 15.24 -3.01 -1.01
CA CYS A 30 15.45 -3.50 -2.37
C CYS A 30 16.95 -3.71 -2.66
N ALA A 31 17.78 -2.74 -2.29
CA ALA A 31 19.23 -2.83 -2.45
C ALA A 31 19.84 -3.93 -1.57
N GLU A 32 19.37 -4.12 -0.35
CA GLU A 32 19.75 -5.26 0.49
C GLU A 32 19.42 -6.60 -0.18
N ALA A 33 18.21 -6.74 -0.76
CA ALA A 33 17.84 -7.93 -1.49
C ALA A 33 18.76 -8.16 -2.71
N MET A 34 19.07 -7.11 -3.47
CA MET A 34 20.00 -7.20 -4.60
C MET A 34 21.41 -7.57 -4.15
N SER A 35 21.88 -7.11 -2.98
CA SER A 35 23.23 -7.35 -2.47
C SER A 35 23.50 -8.80 -2.12
N GLU A 36 22.47 -9.62 -1.93
CA GLU A 36 22.61 -11.06 -1.74
C GLU A 36 23.09 -11.79 -3.02
N TYR A 37 22.86 -11.19 -4.19
CA TYR A 37 23.15 -11.78 -5.50
C TYR A 37 24.21 -11.01 -6.29
N HIS A 38 24.36 -9.71 -6.07
CA HIS A 38 25.12 -8.78 -6.88
C HIS A 38 26.05 -7.90 -6.04
N ASP A 39 26.91 -7.11 -6.69
CA ASP A 39 27.75 -6.09 -6.05
C ASP A 39 26.99 -4.77 -6.00
N VAL A 40 26.51 -4.38 -4.82
CA VAL A 40 25.64 -3.20 -4.60
C VAL A 40 26.36 -2.16 -3.79
N VAL A 41 26.27 -0.91 -4.20
CA VAL A 41 26.57 0.27 -3.39
C VAL A 41 25.37 1.21 -3.39
N GLY A 42 25.28 2.07 -2.38
CA GLY A 42 24.21 3.06 -2.28
C GLY A 42 24.72 4.48 -2.11
N TYR A 43 23.82 5.42 -2.36
CA TYR A 43 23.97 6.84 -1.99
C TYR A 43 22.63 7.37 -1.49
N ASP A 44 22.68 8.13 -0.42
CA ASP A 44 21.53 8.90 0.11
C ASP A 44 22.04 10.21 0.67
N VAL A 45 21.21 11.26 0.62
CA VAL A 45 21.53 12.57 1.22
C VAL A 45 21.55 12.55 2.75
N LEU A 46 20.85 11.55 3.33
CA LEU A 46 20.83 11.34 4.77
C LEU A 46 21.79 10.20 5.16
N PRO A 47 22.41 10.26 6.33
CA PRO A 47 23.22 9.15 6.83
C PRO A 47 22.43 7.85 6.88
N ARG A 48 23.02 6.78 6.32
CA ARG A 48 22.42 5.43 6.26
C ARG A 48 23.43 4.38 6.71
N THR A 49 22.93 3.31 7.30
CA THR A 49 23.74 2.18 7.77
C THR A 49 23.18 0.84 7.32
N PRO A 50 22.95 0.65 5.99
CA PRO A 50 22.46 -0.63 5.46
C PRO A 50 23.56 -1.70 5.49
N LYS A 51 23.20 -2.93 5.10
CA LYS A 51 24.13 -4.06 5.00
C LYS A 51 25.05 -4.06 3.77
N PHE A 52 25.06 -2.99 3.01
CA PHE A 52 25.91 -2.79 1.82
C PHE A 52 26.61 -1.45 1.89
N PRO A 53 27.73 -1.24 1.15
CA PRO A 53 28.51 0.01 1.22
C PRO A 53 27.70 1.23 0.76
N ILE A 54 27.82 2.32 1.51
CA ILE A 54 27.34 3.66 1.14
C ILE A 54 28.51 4.48 0.62
N LYS A 55 28.28 5.29 -0.40
CA LYS A 55 29.21 6.24 -0.97
C LYS A 55 28.87 7.66 -0.55
N ASP A 56 29.90 8.51 -0.49
CA ASP A 56 29.74 9.90 -0.03
C ASP A 56 29.15 10.81 -1.11
N THR A 57 29.26 10.42 -2.38
CA THR A 57 28.76 11.20 -3.52
C THR A 57 28.06 10.32 -4.56
N ILE A 58 27.13 10.91 -5.35
CA ILE A 58 26.51 10.26 -6.50
C ILE A 58 27.58 9.80 -7.50
N LYS A 59 28.61 10.62 -7.76
CA LYS A 59 29.73 10.28 -8.63
C LYS A 59 30.36 8.95 -8.22
N GLU A 60 30.79 8.83 -6.98
CA GLU A 60 31.41 7.59 -6.46
C GLU A 60 30.46 6.38 -6.49
N ALA A 61 29.15 6.63 -6.27
CA ALA A 61 28.18 5.57 -6.30
C ALA A 61 27.96 5.00 -7.70
N VAL A 62 27.98 5.84 -8.75
CA VAL A 62 27.67 5.40 -10.14
C VAL A 62 28.91 5.00 -10.94
N GLU A 63 30.11 5.35 -10.48
CA GLU A 63 31.35 5.05 -11.20
C GLU A 63 31.57 3.55 -11.32
N GLY A 64 31.75 3.08 -12.55
CA GLY A 64 32.01 1.68 -12.88
C GLY A 64 30.85 0.70 -12.55
N ARG A 65 29.61 1.20 -12.38
CA ARG A 65 28.41 0.38 -12.20
C ARG A 65 27.72 0.09 -13.52
N ASP A 66 27.08 -1.07 -13.61
CA ASP A 66 26.35 -1.50 -14.82
C ASP A 66 24.91 -0.95 -14.81
N LEU A 67 24.25 -1.07 -13.65
CA LEU A 67 22.85 -0.71 -13.42
C LEU A 67 22.76 0.35 -12.31
N ILE A 68 22.03 1.43 -12.56
CA ILE A 68 21.89 2.54 -11.65
C ILE A 68 20.38 2.73 -11.36
N PHE A 69 19.95 2.28 -10.20
CA PHE A 69 18.57 2.41 -9.75
C PHE A 69 18.37 3.75 -9.04
N ILE A 70 17.32 4.47 -9.43
CA ILE A 70 16.92 5.74 -8.84
C ILE A 70 15.63 5.56 -8.07
N ALA A 71 15.71 5.57 -6.73
CA ALA A 71 14.60 5.47 -5.81
C ALA A 71 14.35 6.82 -5.09
N ALA A 72 14.27 7.89 -5.88
CA ALA A 72 14.02 9.23 -5.39
C ALA A 72 12.55 9.41 -5.00
N PRO A 73 12.24 10.16 -3.93
CA PRO A 73 10.87 10.48 -3.62
C PRO A 73 10.26 11.42 -4.67
N THR A 74 8.99 11.21 -5.00
CA THR A 74 8.11 12.16 -5.68
C THR A 74 7.04 12.58 -4.68
N PRO A 75 7.33 13.51 -3.78
CA PRO A 75 6.46 13.82 -2.67
C PRO A 75 5.18 14.50 -3.14
N HIS A 76 4.12 14.27 -2.38
CA HIS A 76 2.92 15.09 -2.40
C HIS A 76 3.05 16.20 -1.35
N HIS A 77 2.27 17.25 -1.48
CA HIS A 77 2.14 18.25 -0.43
C HIS A 77 1.56 17.60 0.84
N VAL A 78 2.00 18.04 2.02
CA VAL A 78 1.60 17.45 3.31
C VAL A 78 0.08 17.36 3.50
N GLN A 79 -0.68 18.29 2.95
CA GLN A 79 -2.15 18.30 3.00
C GLN A 79 -2.81 17.22 2.12
N TYR A 80 -2.06 16.57 1.23
CA TYR A 80 -2.58 15.59 0.26
C TYR A 80 -2.29 14.13 0.67
N ASP A 81 -1.88 13.88 1.91
CA ASP A 81 -1.50 12.54 2.39
C ASP A 81 -2.68 11.64 2.77
N GLY A 82 -3.91 12.17 2.72
CA GLY A 82 -5.15 11.42 2.96
C GLY A 82 -5.47 11.12 4.42
N ARG A 83 -4.70 11.62 5.39
CA ARG A 83 -5.04 11.52 6.82
C ARG A 83 -6.24 12.41 7.18
N TYR A 84 -6.43 13.46 6.44
CA TYR A 84 -7.56 14.40 6.55
C TYR A 84 -8.32 14.45 5.22
N PRO A 85 -9.53 15.03 5.18
CA PRO A 85 -10.25 15.23 3.92
C PRO A 85 -9.42 15.98 2.89
N THR A 86 -9.33 15.44 1.68
CA THR A 86 -8.51 15.99 0.59
C THR A 86 -9.30 16.24 -0.68
N ALA A 87 -10.54 15.71 -0.78
CA ALA A 87 -11.35 15.81 -2.01
C ALA A 87 -11.73 17.25 -2.38
N HIS A 88 -11.66 18.20 -1.44
CA HIS A 88 -11.95 19.61 -1.63
C HIS A 88 -10.72 20.44 -2.06
N LEU A 89 -9.54 19.83 -2.04
CA LEU A 89 -8.30 20.50 -2.42
C LEU A 89 -8.19 20.59 -3.96
N ASP A 90 -7.45 21.57 -4.42
CA ASP A 90 -7.15 21.73 -5.83
C ASP A 90 -6.38 20.51 -6.39
N ASN A 91 -6.64 20.18 -7.67
CA ASN A 91 -5.88 19.13 -8.34
C ASN A 91 -4.40 19.50 -8.40
N LYS A 92 -3.50 18.55 -8.12
CA LYS A 92 -2.07 18.80 -8.05
C LYS A 92 -1.27 17.61 -8.53
N ASP A 93 -0.25 17.87 -9.32
CA ASP A 93 0.72 16.87 -9.75
C ASP A 93 1.71 16.52 -8.61
N PHE A 94 2.49 15.47 -8.79
CA PHE A 94 3.61 15.17 -7.92
C PHE A 94 4.69 16.24 -8.04
N ASP A 95 5.50 16.39 -7.01
CA ASP A 95 6.70 17.23 -7.07
C ASP A 95 7.88 16.39 -7.61
N TYR A 96 8.34 16.72 -8.80
CA TYR A 96 9.46 16.04 -9.48
C TYR A 96 10.81 16.72 -9.24
N THR A 97 10.88 17.75 -8.42
CA THR A 97 12.11 18.53 -8.20
C THR A 97 13.28 17.64 -7.80
N ILE A 98 13.10 16.82 -6.77
CA ILE A 98 14.17 15.95 -6.25
C ILE A 98 14.62 14.92 -7.30
N VAL A 99 13.68 14.29 -7.99
CA VAL A 99 14.03 13.28 -9.01
C VAL A 99 14.74 13.91 -10.21
N LYS A 100 14.35 15.14 -10.62
CA LYS A 100 15.03 15.89 -11.68
C LYS A 100 16.45 16.28 -11.31
N GLU A 101 16.65 16.76 -10.09
CA GLU A 101 17.98 17.09 -9.57
C GLU A 101 18.90 15.85 -9.54
N ILE A 102 18.40 14.73 -9.04
CA ILE A 102 19.16 13.47 -9.00
C ILE A 102 19.50 12.98 -10.39
N LEU A 103 18.53 12.96 -11.32
CA LEU A 103 18.79 12.53 -12.69
C LEU A 103 19.81 13.42 -13.39
N SER A 104 19.70 14.74 -13.20
CA SER A 104 20.65 15.72 -13.76
C SER A 104 22.06 15.52 -13.20
N GLU A 105 22.18 15.23 -11.90
CA GLU A 105 23.48 14.95 -11.30
C GLU A 105 24.06 13.62 -11.77
N VAL A 106 23.25 12.55 -11.78
CA VAL A 106 23.65 11.24 -12.31
C VAL A 106 24.17 11.34 -13.74
N ASN A 107 23.47 12.10 -14.60
CA ASN A 107 23.83 12.25 -16.01
C ASN A 107 25.25 12.80 -16.23
N LYS A 108 25.79 13.60 -15.30
CA LYS A 108 27.17 14.14 -15.38
C LYS A 108 28.24 13.05 -15.23
N HIS A 109 27.90 11.90 -14.63
CA HIS A 109 28.85 10.89 -14.19
C HIS A 109 28.65 9.51 -14.83
N VAL A 110 27.71 9.38 -15.73
CA VAL A 110 27.38 8.11 -16.43
C VAL A 110 27.77 8.14 -17.90
N ASN A 111 27.74 6.98 -18.53
CA ASN A 111 28.03 6.83 -19.96
C ASN A 111 27.12 5.76 -20.61
N GLN A 112 27.16 5.63 -21.94
CA GLN A 112 26.26 4.77 -22.74
C GLN A 112 26.36 3.27 -22.43
N LYS A 113 27.37 2.80 -21.69
CA LYS A 113 27.45 1.40 -21.25
C LYS A 113 26.58 1.14 -20.03
N GLN A 114 26.16 2.18 -19.31
CA GLN A 114 25.39 2.11 -18.08
C GLN A 114 23.89 2.25 -18.37
N LEU A 115 23.07 1.55 -17.59
CA LEU A 115 21.62 1.66 -17.64
C LEU A 115 21.10 2.35 -16.39
N VAL A 116 20.47 3.50 -16.58
CA VAL A 116 19.75 4.24 -15.52
C VAL A 116 18.32 3.73 -15.47
N ILE A 117 17.87 3.34 -14.28
CA ILE A 117 16.60 2.69 -14.03
C ILE A 117 15.83 3.53 -13.00
N LEU A 118 14.77 4.19 -13.44
CA LEU A 118 13.94 5.01 -12.57
C LEU A 118 12.81 4.18 -11.97
N ILE A 119 12.74 4.17 -10.62
CA ILE A 119 11.71 3.46 -9.86
C ILE A 119 10.55 4.37 -9.44
N SER A 120 10.81 5.67 -9.27
CA SER A 120 9.88 6.64 -8.70
C SER A 120 8.54 6.67 -9.42
N THR A 121 7.45 6.78 -8.68
CA THR A 121 6.09 6.90 -9.26
C THR A 121 5.90 8.28 -9.85
N VAL A 122 5.44 8.32 -11.09
CA VAL A 122 5.14 9.55 -11.85
C VAL A 122 3.85 9.40 -12.65
N LEU A 123 3.24 10.51 -13.08
CA LEU A 123 2.06 10.49 -13.94
C LEU A 123 2.40 10.08 -15.39
N PRO A 124 1.44 9.50 -16.11
CA PRO A 124 1.61 9.13 -17.52
C PRO A 124 2.13 10.28 -18.39
N GLY A 125 3.16 9.99 -19.16
CA GLY A 125 3.83 10.94 -20.05
C GLY A 125 4.92 11.79 -19.38
N THR A 126 5.12 11.69 -18.06
CA THR A 126 6.12 12.48 -17.33
C THR A 126 7.55 12.06 -17.67
N VAL A 127 7.82 10.77 -17.73
CA VAL A 127 9.15 10.27 -18.13
C VAL A 127 9.54 10.82 -19.48
N ARG A 128 8.69 10.69 -20.48
CA ARG A 128 8.97 11.15 -21.84
C ARG A 128 9.18 12.65 -21.93
N ARG A 129 8.33 13.43 -21.27
CA ARG A 129 8.36 14.89 -21.36
C ARG A 129 9.44 15.53 -20.52
N GLU A 130 9.70 15.03 -19.31
CA GLU A 130 10.41 15.78 -18.29
C GLU A 130 11.66 15.08 -17.72
N LEU A 131 11.66 13.76 -17.68
CA LEU A 131 12.73 13.03 -16.98
C LEU A 131 13.74 12.41 -17.92
N ARG A 132 13.29 11.77 -19.00
CA ARG A 132 14.19 11.19 -20.00
C ARG A 132 15.14 12.21 -20.66
N PRO A 133 14.70 13.44 -20.97
CA PRO A 133 15.59 14.46 -21.52
C PRO A 133 16.76 14.84 -20.61
N LEU A 134 16.68 14.56 -19.31
CA LEU A 134 17.77 14.79 -18.35
C LEU A 134 18.89 13.75 -18.41
N ILE A 135 18.62 12.57 -19.00
CA ILE A 135 19.58 11.47 -19.15
C ILE A 135 19.96 11.32 -20.62
N THR A 136 21.02 12.00 -21.02
CA THR A 136 21.57 11.97 -22.39
C THR A 136 22.82 11.10 -22.54
N ASN A 137 23.54 10.90 -21.44
CA ASN A 137 24.84 10.21 -21.42
C ASN A 137 24.72 8.70 -21.19
N ALA A 138 23.55 8.18 -20.80
CA ALA A 138 23.33 6.78 -20.51
C ALA A 138 22.06 6.25 -21.18
N ARG A 139 21.92 4.93 -21.18
CA ARG A 139 20.66 4.25 -21.51
C ARG A 139 19.66 4.45 -20.37
N PHE A 140 18.37 4.37 -20.63
CA PHE A 140 17.35 4.68 -19.64
C PHE A 140 16.13 3.76 -19.75
N VAL A 141 15.66 3.27 -18.60
CA VAL A 141 14.44 2.46 -18.44
C VAL A 141 13.61 2.98 -17.26
N TYR A 142 12.31 2.96 -17.38
CA TYR A 142 11.37 3.16 -16.30
C TYR A 142 10.91 1.81 -15.73
N ASN A 143 11.08 1.62 -14.42
CA ASN A 143 10.78 0.34 -13.78
C ASN A 143 10.15 0.55 -12.40
N PRO A 144 8.88 0.98 -12.36
CA PRO A 144 8.18 1.21 -11.10
C PRO A 144 7.85 -0.10 -10.38
N TYR A 145 7.81 -0.07 -9.05
CA TYR A 145 7.52 -1.23 -8.22
C TYR A 145 6.10 -1.22 -7.66
N LEU A 146 5.52 -2.41 -7.48
CA LEU A 146 4.29 -2.65 -6.72
C LEU A 146 4.66 -3.25 -5.37
N ILE A 147 5.02 -2.40 -4.43
CA ILE A 147 5.56 -2.79 -3.12
C ILE A 147 4.72 -2.15 -2.01
N ALA A 148 4.36 -2.96 -1.01
CA ALA A 148 3.70 -2.50 0.20
C ALA A 148 4.72 -2.22 1.32
N MET A 149 4.52 -1.12 2.07
CA MET A 149 5.33 -0.87 3.25
C MET A 149 5.15 -1.97 4.30
N GLY A 150 6.25 -2.38 4.93
CA GLY A 150 6.29 -3.51 5.88
C GLY A 150 6.71 -4.84 5.26
N THR A 151 6.55 -5.02 3.94
CA THR A 151 6.93 -6.25 3.21
C THR A 151 7.87 -5.99 2.02
N VAL A 152 8.52 -4.83 1.99
CA VAL A 152 9.29 -4.33 0.84
C VAL A 152 10.23 -5.36 0.23
N LYS A 153 11.06 -6.01 1.04
CA LYS A 153 12.01 -7.02 0.57
C LYS A 153 11.32 -8.25 -0.01
N TRP A 154 10.25 -8.70 0.64
CA TRP A 154 9.49 -9.86 0.17
C TRP A 154 8.77 -9.55 -1.15
N ASP A 155 8.06 -8.41 -1.22
CA ASP A 155 7.36 -7.97 -2.43
C ASP A 155 8.33 -7.75 -3.60
N PHE A 156 9.54 -7.24 -3.31
CA PHE A 156 10.57 -7.06 -4.33
C PHE A 156 11.07 -8.42 -4.90
N LEU A 157 11.24 -9.43 -4.03
CA LEU A 157 11.71 -10.76 -4.46
C LEU A 157 10.58 -11.66 -5.00
N ASN A 158 9.32 -11.35 -4.70
CA ASN A 158 8.14 -12.13 -5.08
C ASN A 158 7.06 -11.26 -5.75
N PRO A 159 7.39 -10.41 -6.74
CA PRO A 159 6.43 -9.53 -7.35
C PRO A 159 5.41 -10.30 -8.19
N GLU A 160 4.16 -9.84 -8.23
CA GLU A 160 3.15 -10.35 -9.16
C GLU A 160 3.58 -10.08 -10.61
N MET A 161 4.10 -8.89 -10.85
CA MET A 161 4.62 -8.47 -12.15
C MET A 161 5.79 -7.49 -11.99
N ILE A 162 6.65 -7.46 -13.00
CA ILE A 162 7.74 -6.50 -13.15
C ILE A 162 7.45 -5.66 -14.40
N MET A 163 7.23 -4.36 -14.20
CA MET A 163 6.97 -3.41 -15.28
C MET A 163 8.28 -2.84 -15.81
N ILE A 164 8.46 -2.85 -17.11
CA ILE A 164 9.67 -2.33 -17.77
C ILE A 164 9.25 -1.41 -18.92
N GLY A 165 9.39 -0.11 -18.72
CA GLY A 165 9.10 0.90 -19.74
C GLY A 165 10.36 1.30 -20.51
N THR A 166 10.32 1.16 -21.82
CA THR A 166 11.34 1.64 -22.75
C THR A 166 10.77 2.75 -23.66
N GLU A 167 11.56 3.32 -24.52
CA GLU A 167 11.10 4.40 -25.41
C GLU A 167 10.03 3.93 -26.40
N ASP A 168 10.22 2.74 -26.94
CA ASP A 168 9.39 2.15 -28.01
C ASP A 168 8.58 0.92 -27.56
N GLY A 169 8.66 0.53 -26.29
CA GLY A 169 8.04 -0.70 -25.78
C GLY A 169 8.72 -1.98 -26.23
N SER A 170 9.93 -1.90 -26.77
CA SER A 170 10.67 -3.06 -27.28
C SER A 170 11.03 -4.04 -26.16
N GLN A 171 10.81 -5.34 -26.43
CA GLN A 171 11.16 -6.44 -25.52
C GLN A 171 12.64 -6.87 -25.61
N THR A 172 13.40 -6.23 -26.49
CA THR A 172 14.84 -6.49 -26.72
C THR A 172 15.71 -5.44 -26.00
N GLY A 173 17.02 -5.47 -26.20
CA GLY A 173 17.94 -4.46 -25.69
C GLY A 173 17.83 -4.30 -24.15
N ASP A 174 17.54 -3.08 -23.70
CA ASP A 174 17.54 -2.69 -22.29
C ASP A 174 16.45 -3.43 -21.47
N ALA A 175 15.28 -3.66 -22.06
CA ALA A 175 14.23 -4.43 -21.40
C ALA A 175 14.68 -5.88 -21.16
N LYS A 176 15.28 -6.52 -22.18
CA LYS A 176 15.81 -7.88 -22.04
C LYS A 176 16.92 -7.95 -20.99
N GLU A 177 17.82 -6.98 -20.99
CA GLU A 177 18.90 -6.92 -20.00
C GLU A 177 18.33 -6.87 -18.56
N LEU A 178 17.28 -6.08 -18.34
CA LEU A 178 16.65 -5.95 -17.03
C LEU A 178 15.84 -7.20 -16.66
N VAL A 179 15.17 -7.85 -17.62
CA VAL A 179 14.52 -9.15 -17.40
C VAL A 179 15.55 -10.21 -16.97
N ASP A 180 16.68 -10.30 -17.68
CA ASP A 180 17.72 -11.27 -17.36
C ASP A 180 18.35 -10.99 -15.98
N PHE A 181 18.48 -9.72 -15.61
CA PHE A 181 18.88 -9.31 -14.27
C PHE A 181 17.89 -9.81 -13.21
N TYR A 182 16.58 -9.53 -13.32
CA TYR A 182 15.59 -9.95 -12.36
C TYR A 182 15.50 -11.48 -12.21
N LYS A 183 15.61 -12.24 -13.30
CA LYS A 183 15.65 -13.71 -13.27
C LYS A 183 16.78 -14.29 -12.41
N THR A 184 17.78 -13.51 -12.05
CA THR A 184 18.86 -13.97 -11.18
C THR A 184 18.46 -14.09 -9.73
N MET A 185 17.43 -13.34 -9.29
CA MET A 185 17.09 -13.18 -7.88
C MET A 185 15.60 -13.39 -7.53
N MET A 186 14.68 -13.30 -8.49
CA MET A 186 13.26 -13.51 -8.19
C MET A 186 13.01 -14.91 -7.62
N GLN A 187 12.21 -14.97 -6.56
CA GLN A 187 11.89 -16.21 -5.84
C GLN A 187 10.59 -16.85 -6.33
N ASN A 188 9.79 -16.10 -7.09
CA ASN A 188 8.63 -16.60 -7.82
C ASN A 188 8.88 -16.53 -9.34
N ASN A 189 7.83 -16.74 -10.13
CA ASN A 189 7.86 -16.59 -11.60
C ASN A 189 6.95 -15.42 -11.99
N PRO A 190 7.39 -14.16 -11.84
CA PRO A 190 6.57 -13.00 -12.11
C PRO A 190 6.31 -12.84 -13.61
N ARG A 191 5.19 -12.18 -13.94
CA ARG A 191 4.97 -11.68 -15.29
C ARG A 191 5.89 -10.48 -15.54
N TYR A 192 6.36 -10.33 -16.77
CA TYR A 192 7.11 -9.16 -17.22
C TYR A 192 6.21 -8.34 -18.14
N GLU A 193 5.77 -7.18 -17.67
CA GLU A 193 4.94 -6.25 -18.42
C GLU A 193 5.85 -5.20 -19.06
N ILE A 194 6.16 -5.42 -20.34
CA ILE A 194 7.08 -4.57 -21.10
C ILE A 194 6.26 -3.70 -22.05
N GLY A 195 6.44 -2.40 -21.96
CA GLY A 195 5.75 -1.40 -22.75
C GLY A 195 6.55 -0.12 -22.91
N THR A 196 5.92 0.91 -23.43
CA THR A 196 6.49 2.26 -23.43
C THR A 196 6.56 2.81 -22.00
N TRP A 197 7.33 3.88 -21.80
CA TRP A 197 7.35 4.58 -20.50
C TRP A 197 5.93 4.95 -20.06
N ASP A 198 5.16 5.56 -20.95
CA ASP A 198 3.78 6.03 -20.71
C ASP A 198 2.84 4.87 -20.31
N GLU A 199 2.99 3.69 -20.92
CA GLU A 199 2.21 2.50 -20.57
C GLU A 199 2.55 1.97 -19.16
N CYS A 200 3.82 1.91 -18.81
CA CYS A 200 4.25 1.49 -17.47
C CYS A 200 3.87 2.50 -16.39
N GLU A 201 3.90 3.81 -16.69
CA GLU A 201 3.37 4.86 -15.82
C GLU A 201 1.86 4.65 -15.59
N CYS A 202 1.08 4.38 -16.65
CA CYS A 202 -0.33 4.06 -16.55
C CYS A 202 -0.57 2.84 -15.64
N ILE A 203 0.10 1.70 -15.92
CA ILE A 203 -0.06 0.49 -15.11
C ILE A 203 0.18 0.81 -13.63
N LYS A 204 1.26 1.52 -13.33
CA LYS A 204 1.65 1.85 -11.96
C LYS A 204 0.60 2.63 -11.19
N VAL A 205 0.07 3.72 -11.76
CA VAL A 205 -0.88 4.58 -11.03
C VAL A 205 -2.29 3.99 -11.04
N PHE A 206 -2.73 3.40 -12.15
CA PHE A 206 -4.06 2.78 -12.24
C PHE A 206 -4.20 1.51 -11.43
N TYR A 207 -3.12 0.78 -11.17
CA TYR A 207 -3.14 -0.37 -10.27
C TYR A 207 -3.65 0.01 -8.86
N ASN A 208 -3.11 1.08 -8.28
CA ASN A 208 -3.55 1.55 -6.97
C ASN A 208 -4.99 2.08 -7.01
N THR A 209 -5.34 2.85 -8.04
CA THR A 209 -6.71 3.39 -8.22
C THR A 209 -7.74 2.26 -8.37
N PHE A 210 -7.40 1.19 -9.06
CA PHE A 210 -8.28 0.03 -9.19
C PHE A 210 -8.55 -0.62 -7.81
N ILE A 211 -7.54 -0.73 -6.97
CA ILE A 211 -7.72 -1.22 -5.59
C ILE A 211 -8.64 -0.28 -4.81
N SER A 212 -8.41 1.03 -4.89
CA SER A 212 -9.25 2.04 -4.21
C SER A 212 -10.71 1.98 -4.68
N ALA A 213 -10.93 1.85 -5.97
CA ALA A 213 -12.28 1.71 -6.55
C ALA A 213 -12.97 0.43 -6.06
N LYS A 214 -12.23 -0.67 -5.97
CA LYS A 214 -12.72 -1.96 -5.49
C LYS A 214 -13.15 -1.89 -4.02
N LEU A 215 -12.30 -1.28 -3.17
CA LEU A 215 -12.60 -1.07 -1.75
C LEU A 215 -13.80 -0.12 -1.56
N SER A 216 -13.86 0.96 -2.32
CA SER A 216 -14.99 1.90 -2.26
C SER A 216 -16.30 1.22 -2.62
N LEU A 217 -16.29 0.36 -3.63
CA LEU A 217 -17.47 -0.40 -4.03
C LEU A 217 -17.96 -1.34 -2.94
N VAL A 218 -17.08 -2.13 -2.33
CA VAL A 218 -17.51 -3.07 -1.28
C VAL A 218 -17.93 -2.36 -0.02
N ASN A 219 -17.29 -1.25 0.34
CA ASN A 219 -17.72 -0.44 1.48
C ASN A 219 -19.06 0.29 1.21
N MET A 220 -19.35 0.67 -0.04
CA MET A 220 -20.68 1.14 -0.41
C MET A 220 -21.76 0.06 -0.18
N ILE A 221 -21.46 -1.21 -0.48
CA ILE A 221 -22.35 -2.32 -0.17
C ILE A 221 -22.58 -2.45 1.34
N GLN A 222 -21.53 -2.24 2.16
CA GLN A 222 -21.63 -2.24 3.61
C GLN A 222 -22.54 -1.11 4.10
N ASP A 223 -22.39 0.10 3.58
CA ASP A 223 -23.26 1.24 3.94
C ASP A 223 -24.72 0.98 3.54
N VAL A 224 -24.96 0.36 2.38
CA VAL A 224 -26.30 -0.07 1.95
C VAL A 224 -26.85 -1.08 2.94
N ALA A 225 -26.08 -2.09 3.32
CA ALA A 225 -26.52 -3.13 4.26
C ALA A 225 -26.91 -2.52 5.63
N GLU A 226 -26.10 -1.59 6.14
CA GLU A 226 -26.36 -0.92 7.41
C GLU A 226 -27.63 -0.06 7.39
N LYS A 227 -27.89 0.64 6.28
CA LYS A 227 -29.03 1.55 6.14
C LYS A 227 -30.33 0.86 5.75
N GLN A 228 -30.25 -0.10 4.84
CA GLN A 228 -31.44 -0.84 4.34
C GLN A 228 -31.97 -1.83 5.38
N GLY A 229 -31.09 -2.43 6.17
CA GLY A 229 -31.45 -3.50 7.12
C GLY A 229 -31.68 -4.85 6.44
N ASN A 230 -31.65 -5.90 7.23
CA ASN A 230 -31.87 -7.30 6.81
C ASN A 230 -30.89 -7.81 5.70
N ILE A 231 -29.70 -7.22 5.65
CA ILE A 231 -28.63 -7.61 4.73
C ILE A 231 -27.41 -8.01 5.57
N ASN A 232 -26.79 -9.13 5.21
CA ASN A 232 -25.45 -9.48 5.64
C ASN A 232 -24.49 -9.16 4.50
N VAL A 233 -23.64 -8.16 4.69
CA VAL A 233 -22.70 -7.71 3.69
C VAL A 233 -21.74 -8.81 3.25
N ASP A 234 -21.34 -9.72 4.14
CA ASP A 234 -20.42 -10.81 3.82
C ASP A 234 -21.04 -11.81 2.85
N VAL A 235 -22.36 -12.05 2.93
CA VAL A 235 -23.06 -12.87 1.94
C VAL A 235 -22.95 -12.26 0.55
N VAL A 236 -23.12 -10.94 0.46
CA VAL A 236 -23.04 -10.20 -0.81
C VAL A 236 -21.61 -10.21 -1.35
N THR A 237 -20.66 -9.77 -0.55
CA THR A 237 -19.26 -9.64 -0.98
C THR A 237 -18.59 -10.98 -1.26
N ASN A 238 -18.91 -12.03 -0.49
CA ASN A 238 -18.47 -13.40 -0.77
C ASN A 238 -19.04 -13.95 -2.08
N ALA A 239 -20.29 -13.63 -2.42
CA ALA A 239 -20.85 -13.98 -3.71
C ALA A 239 -20.11 -13.30 -4.86
N LEU A 240 -19.81 -11.99 -4.71
CA LEU A 240 -19.04 -11.23 -5.70
C LEU A 240 -17.60 -11.74 -5.81
N ALA A 241 -16.96 -12.07 -4.69
CA ALA A 241 -15.59 -12.57 -4.66
C ALA A 241 -15.42 -13.92 -5.38
N LYS A 242 -16.48 -14.73 -5.43
CA LYS A 242 -16.51 -16.01 -6.18
C LYS A 242 -16.73 -15.82 -7.69
N SER A 243 -17.01 -14.59 -8.14
CA SER A 243 -17.25 -14.28 -9.56
C SER A 243 -15.92 -14.02 -10.28
N ASP A 244 -15.05 -15.03 -10.32
CA ASP A 244 -13.70 -14.99 -10.86
C ASP A 244 -13.65 -14.68 -12.36
N GLN A 245 -14.70 -15.01 -13.10
CA GLN A 245 -14.80 -14.75 -14.54
C GLN A 245 -15.07 -13.27 -14.89
N ARG A 246 -15.60 -12.48 -13.96
CA ARG A 246 -16.00 -11.09 -14.23
C ARG A 246 -15.40 -10.08 -13.26
N ILE A 247 -15.12 -10.50 -12.03
CA ILE A 247 -14.54 -9.67 -10.98
C ILE A 247 -13.19 -10.26 -10.64
N MET A 248 -12.12 -9.50 -10.91
CA MET A 248 -10.74 -9.98 -10.85
C MET A 248 -10.30 -10.38 -9.43
N GLY A 249 -10.61 -11.61 -9.03
CA GLY A 249 -10.14 -12.25 -7.79
C GLY A 249 -10.73 -11.66 -6.50
N PRO A 250 -10.58 -12.37 -5.38
CA PRO A 250 -11.21 -12.01 -4.10
C PRO A 250 -10.43 -10.96 -3.29
N LYS A 251 -9.21 -10.65 -3.65
CA LYS A 251 -8.37 -9.70 -2.90
C LYS A 251 -8.99 -8.30 -2.94
N TYR A 252 -9.08 -7.64 -1.79
CA TYR A 252 -9.77 -6.35 -1.59
C TYR A 252 -11.29 -6.40 -1.79
N MET A 253 -11.89 -7.58 -1.73
CA MET A 253 -13.35 -7.77 -1.77
C MET A 253 -13.94 -8.03 -0.37
N THR A 254 -13.25 -7.67 0.68
CA THR A 254 -13.76 -7.72 2.05
C THR A 254 -14.11 -6.30 2.48
N ALA A 255 -15.39 -6.06 2.80
CA ALA A 255 -15.80 -4.81 3.40
C ALA A 255 -15.18 -4.66 4.81
N GLY A 256 -14.89 -3.44 5.20
CA GLY A 256 -14.20 -3.16 6.47
C GLY A 256 -13.89 -1.69 6.59
N MET A 257 -12.66 -1.40 6.93
CA MET A 257 -12.12 -0.04 6.82
C MET A 257 -11.83 0.28 5.35
N GLY A 258 -11.74 1.57 5.03
CA GLY A 258 -11.39 2.03 3.66
C GLY A 258 -9.95 1.71 3.28
N ASP A 259 -9.56 2.22 2.12
CA ASP A 259 -8.19 2.10 1.64
C ASP A 259 -7.17 2.68 2.64
N GLY A 260 -6.00 2.11 2.71
CA GLY A 260 -4.96 2.52 3.64
C GLY A 260 -3.63 2.83 2.95
N GLY A 261 -2.91 3.77 3.56
CA GLY A 261 -1.62 4.23 3.09
C GLY A 261 -1.71 5.45 2.17
N ALA A 262 -0.65 6.27 2.18
CA ALA A 262 -0.61 7.54 1.46
C ALA A 262 -0.71 7.42 -0.07
N CYS A 263 -0.44 6.22 -0.62
CA CYS A 263 -0.44 6.02 -2.08
C CYS A 263 -1.84 6.18 -2.69
N HIS A 264 -2.89 5.67 -2.03
CA HIS A 264 -4.23 5.68 -2.61
C HIS A 264 -4.80 7.10 -2.79
N PRO A 265 -4.88 7.96 -1.77
CA PRO A 265 -5.34 9.34 -1.96
C PRO A 265 -4.39 10.13 -2.88
N ARG A 266 -3.08 9.95 -2.74
CA ARG A 266 -2.08 10.61 -3.59
C ARG A 266 -2.29 10.33 -5.07
N ASP A 267 -2.39 9.05 -5.44
CA ASP A 267 -2.49 8.64 -6.84
C ASP A 267 -3.84 9.08 -7.44
N ASN A 268 -4.93 8.99 -6.66
CA ASN A 268 -6.24 9.49 -7.10
C ASN A 268 -6.23 11.01 -7.33
N ILE A 269 -5.59 11.79 -6.46
CA ILE A 269 -5.46 13.25 -6.63
C ILE A 269 -4.64 13.59 -7.87
N ALA A 270 -3.53 12.90 -8.10
CA ALA A 270 -2.72 13.10 -9.29
C ALA A 270 -3.45 12.73 -10.58
N LEU A 271 -4.28 11.70 -10.55
CA LEU A 271 -5.11 11.30 -11.69
C LEU A 271 -6.25 12.29 -11.96
N ARG A 272 -6.80 12.95 -10.93
CA ARG A 272 -7.73 14.10 -11.10
C ARG A 272 -7.08 15.22 -11.89
N TYR A 273 -5.87 15.62 -11.50
CA TYR A 273 -5.10 16.62 -12.23
C TYR A 273 -4.87 16.23 -13.70
N MET A 274 -4.53 14.97 -13.93
CA MET A 274 -4.37 14.45 -15.30
C MET A 274 -5.70 14.49 -16.08
N ALA A 275 -6.81 14.09 -15.45
CA ALA A 275 -8.13 14.10 -16.07
C ALA A 275 -8.54 15.52 -16.52
N ASP A 276 -8.27 16.52 -15.67
CA ASP A 276 -8.51 17.94 -15.99
C ASP A 276 -7.67 18.38 -17.19
N ASN A 277 -6.37 18.12 -17.18
CA ASN A 277 -5.46 18.52 -18.26
C ASN A 277 -5.80 17.87 -19.60
N LEU A 278 -6.35 16.68 -19.58
CA LEU A 278 -6.78 15.96 -20.78
C LEU A 278 -8.20 16.33 -21.20
N GLY A 279 -8.92 17.14 -20.44
CA GLY A 279 -10.30 17.52 -20.73
C GLY A 279 -11.25 16.33 -20.81
N LEU A 280 -11.10 15.33 -19.92
CA LEU A 280 -11.92 14.11 -19.98
C LEU A 280 -13.41 14.35 -19.77
N GLY A 281 -13.80 15.48 -19.18
CA GLY A 281 -15.19 15.85 -18.97
C GLY A 281 -15.90 15.10 -17.83
N TYR A 282 -15.20 14.21 -17.11
CA TYR A 282 -15.65 13.55 -15.89
C TYR A 282 -14.46 13.26 -14.97
N ASP A 283 -14.74 13.13 -13.68
CA ASP A 283 -13.73 12.86 -12.65
C ASP A 283 -14.17 11.71 -11.73
N LEU A 284 -13.90 10.47 -12.15
CA LEU A 284 -14.17 9.28 -11.35
C LEU A 284 -13.30 9.27 -10.08
N PHE A 285 -12.13 9.86 -10.16
CA PHE A 285 -11.17 9.89 -9.05
C PHE A 285 -11.67 10.81 -7.93
N ASP A 286 -12.32 11.91 -8.27
CA ASP A 286 -13.05 12.75 -7.30
C ASP A 286 -14.16 11.98 -6.60
N ALA A 287 -14.95 11.21 -7.36
CA ALA A 287 -16.02 10.38 -6.80
C ALA A 287 -15.47 9.32 -5.83
N VAL A 288 -14.35 8.69 -6.16
CA VAL A 288 -13.67 7.71 -5.29
C VAL A 288 -13.21 8.39 -3.98
N MET A 289 -12.59 9.57 -4.08
CA MET A 289 -12.11 10.32 -2.92
C MET A 289 -13.26 10.80 -2.03
N LYS A 290 -14.33 11.32 -2.62
CA LYS A 290 -15.55 11.70 -1.89
C LYS A 290 -16.22 10.50 -1.23
N ALA A 291 -16.30 9.37 -1.93
CA ALA A 291 -16.84 8.14 -1.35
C ALA A 291 -16.02 7.70 -0.12
N ARG A 292 -14.69 7.71 -0.21
CA ARG A 292 -13.79 7.39 0.88
C ARG A 292 -14.06 8.25 2.12
N GLU A 293 -14.20 9.55 1.94
CA GLU A 293 -14.43 10.50 3.03
C GLU A 293 -15.83 10.36 3.65
N ILE A 294 -16.87 10.26 2.82
CA ILE A 294 -18.25 10.08 3.28
C ILE A 294 -18.42 8.74 4.01
N GLN A 295 -17.77 7.68 3.54
CA GLN A 295 -17.77 6.38 4.23
C GLN A 295 -17.13 6.49 5.63
N ALA A 296 -16.03 7.22 5.75
CA ALA A 296 -15.41 7.49 7.06
C ALA A 296 -16.32 8.30 7.98
N GLU A 297 -16.99 9.32 7.44
CA GLU A 297 -17.97 10.13 8.18
C GLU A 297 -19.18 9.29 8.62
N ASN A 298 -19.70 8.41 7.77
CA ASN A 298 -20.81 7.50 8.12
C ASN A 298 -20.42 6.58 9.28
N LEU A 299 -19.21 6.05 9.27
CA LEU A 299 -18.70 5.22 10.36
C LEU A 299 -18.53 6.05 11.65
N ALA A 300 -18.03 7.27 11.57
CA ALA A 300 -17.93 8.18 12.70
C ALA A 300 -19.32 8.50 13.28
N LYS A 301 -20.32 8.80 12.44
CA LYS A 301 -21.72 9.00 12.86
C LYS A 301 -22.26 7.78 13.61
N LYS A 302 -21.93 6.57 13.15
CA LYS A 302 -22.32 5.34 13.85
C LYS A 302 -21.66 5.25 15.23
N LEU A 303 -20.37 5.55 15.33
CA LEU A 303 -19.63 5.53 16.59
C LEU A 303 -20.22 6.51 17.62
N VAL A 304 -20.44 7.76 17.22
CA VAL A 304 -20.94 8.79 18.13
C VAL A 304 -22.41 8.60 18.52
N SER A 305 -23.19 7.82 17.75
CA SER A 305 -24.60 7.55 18.06
C SER A 305 -24.83 6.82 19.38
N TYR A 306 -23.78 6.27 19.99
CA TYR A 306 -23.83 5.62 21.30
C TYR A 306 -23.53 6.56 22.47
N ASN A 307 -23.21 7.83 22.21
CA ASN A 307 -22.95 8.88 23.22
C ASN A 307 -21.80 8.57 24.20
N ASN A 308 -20.92 7.65 23.89
CA ASN A 308 -19.73 7.34 24.68
C ASN A 308 -18.47 7.97 24.05
N PRO A 309 -17.42 8.25 24.83
CA PRO A 309 -16.11 8.53 24.27
C PRO A 309 -15.67 7.38 23.33
N VAL A 310 -14.97 7.72 22.25
CA VAL A 310 -14.58 6.75 21.23
C VAL A 310 -13.14 6.31 21.43
N ILE A 311 -12.87 5.03 21.30
CA ILE A 311 -11.54 4.44 21.23
C ILE A 311 -11.39 3.75 19.88
N ILE A 312 -10.45 4.22 19.04
CA ILE A 312 -10.09 3.55 17.79
C ILE A 312 -8.92 2.62 18.05
N VAL A 313 -9.14 1.33 17.82
CA VAL A 313 -8.16 0.26 18.00
C VAL A 313 -7.45 0.01 16.67
N GLY A 314 -6.20 0.48 16.60
CA GLY A 314 -5.41 0.54 15.37
C GLY A 314 -5.34 1.94 14.78
N LYS A 315 -4.23 2.67 15.00
CA LYS A 315 -3.99 4.02 14.46
C LYS A 315 -3.29 3.97 13.11
N ALA A 316 -2.37 3.02 12.93
CA ALA A 316 -1.67 2.82 11.68
C ALA A 316 -2.64 2.49 10.53
N TYR A 317 -2.21 2.68 9.28
CA TYR A 317 -3.05 2.37 8.12
C TYR A 317 -3.32 0.86 7.94
N LYS A 318 -2.54 0.01 8.55
CA LYS A 318 -2.73 -1.46 8.63
C LYS A 318 -2.01 -2.02 9.86
N PRO A 319 -2.33 -3.26 10.30
CA PRO A 319 -1.60 -3.93 11.39
C PRO A 319 -0.10 -4.04 11.13
N ASN A 320 0.70 -4.07 12.21
CA ASN A 320 2.15 -4.32 12.23
C ASN A 320 3.04 -3.34 11.51
N VAL A 321 2.58 -2.15 11.30
CA VAL A 321 3.39 -1.04 10.81
C VAL A 321 3.20 0.18 11.71
N LYS A 322 4.21 1.05 11.75
CA LYS A 322 4.15 2.33 12.49
C LYS A 322 3.72 3.51 11.60
N TYR A 323 3.28 3.23 10.37
CA TYR A 323 2.95 4.28 9.40
C TYR A 323 1.51 4.72 9.53
N ILE A 324 1.34 6.01 9.78
CA ILE A 324 0.04 6.65 9.94
C ILE A 324 -0.41 7.45 8.71
N ASP A 325 0.49 7.67 7.76
CA ASP A 325 0.17 8.42 6.53
C ASP A 325 -0.91 7.69 5.73
N GLY A 326 -1.97 8.41 5.40
CA GLY A 326 -3.14 7.87 4.72
C GLY A 326 -3.97 6.90 5.56
N SER A 327 -3.79 6.88 6.89
CA SER A 327 -4.58 6.01 7.76
C SER A 327 -6.06 6.37 7.73
N TYR A 328 -6.87 5.38 7.36
CA TYR A 328 -8.32 5.53 7.40
C TYR A 328 -8.87 5.63 8.84
N SER A 329 -8.16 5.04 9.81
CA SER A 329 -8.49 5.18 11.23
C SER A 329 -8.42 6.63 11.69
N ILE A 330 -7.40 7.37 11.22
CA ILE A 330 -7.24 8.79 11.53
C ILE A 330 -8.31 9.62 10.83
N LEU A 331 -8.68 9.27 9.60
CA LEU A 331 -9.76 9.95 8.89
C LEU A 331 -11.10 9.76 9.61
N VAL A 332 -11.41 8.57 10.09
CA VAL A 332 -12.61 8.34 10.93
C VAL A 332 -12.53 9.14 12.22
N GLY A 333 -11.36 9.13 12.88
CA GLY A 333 -11.13 9.89 14.11
C GLY A 333 -11.35 11.40 13.93
N HIS A 334 -10.89 11.96 12.81
CA HIS A 334 -11.14 13.34 12.43
C HIS A 334 -12.65 13.67 12.44
N TYR A 335 -13.48 12.82 11.83
CA TYR A 335 -14.93 13.03 11.85
C TYR A 335 -15.57 12.83 13.23
N VAL A 336 -15.05 11.90 14.05
CA VAL A 336 -15.49 11.72 15.44
C VAL A 336 -15.29 13.01 16.24
N GLU A 337 -14.13 13.64 16.11
CA GLU A 337 -13.81 14.91 16.77
C GLU A 337 -14.68 16.07 16.24
N GLN A 338 -14.89 16.14 14.93
CA GLN A 338 -15.80 17.12 14.32
C GLN A 338 -17.25 17.00 14.82
N LEU A 339 -17.68 15.78 15.12
CA LEU A 339 -18.99 15.51 15.71
C LEU A 339 -19.04 15.77 17.23
N GLY A 340 -17.96 16.30 17.80
CA GLY A 340 -17.89 16.74 19.20
C GLY A 340 -17.64 15.62 20.21
N GLN A 341 -17.23 14.42 19.77
CA GLN A 341 -16.99 13.30 20.66
C GLN A 341 -15.52 13.20 21.07
N LYS A 342 -15.26 12.82 22.32
CA LYS A 342 -13.91 12.59 22.82
C LYS A 342 -13.32 11.35 22.18
N LEU A 343 -12.10 11.46 21.66
CA LEU A 343 -11.40 10.43 20.90
C LEU A 343 -10.11 9.99 21.60
N PHE A 344 -9.87 8.68 21.56
CA PHE A 344 -8.60 8.06 21.93
C PHE A 344 -8.20 7.04 20.86
N TYR A 345 -6.90 6.74 20.77
CA TYR A 345 -6.38 5.64 19.99
C TYR A 345 -5.76 4.58 20.88
N HIS A 346 -5.83 3.34 20.45
CA HIS A 346 -5.07 2.25 21.01
C HIS A 346 -4.27 1.57 19.89
N ASP A 347 -2.98 1.85 19.81
CA ASP A 347 -2.03 1.25 18.88
C ASP A 347 -0.63 1.34 19.49
N PRO A 348 -0.23 0.36 20.30
CA PRO A 348 1.07 0.38 20.99
C PRO A 348 2.27 0.53 20.06
N LEU A 349 2.17 0.04 18.80
CA LEU A 349 3.22 0.22 17.81
C LEU A 349 3.40 1.68 17.39
N CYS A 350 2.32 2.45 17.45
CA CYS A 350 2.32 3.89 17.18
C CYS A 350 2.51 4.74 18.45
N GLY A 351 2.76 4.10 19.62
CA GLY A 351 2.93 4.78 20.90
C GLY A 351 1.62 5.25 21.53
N GLU A 352 0.47 4.72 21.13
CA GLU A 352 -0.84 5.10 21.62
C GLU A 352 -1.40 4.00 22.53
N THR A 353 -1.80 4.37 23.74
CA THR A 353 -2.46 3.46 24.69
C THR A 353 -3.77 4.11 25.16
N ALA A 354 -4.86 3.38 24.98
CA ALA A 354 -6.17 3.83 25.43
C ALA A 354 -6.24 3.86 26.96
N PRO A 355 -7.10 4.71 27.54
CA PRO A 355 -7.35 4.71 28.97
C PRO A 355 -7.86 3.34 29.43
N GLU A 356 -7.37 2.86 30.56
CA GLU A 356 -7.79 1.58 31.15
C GLU A 356 -9.00 1.72 32.10
N THR A 357 -9.39 2.96 32.41
CA THR A 357 -10.46 3.28 33.39
C THR A 357 -11.46 4.26 32.79
N ASP A 358 -12.62 4.36 33.44
CA ASP A 358 -13.67 5.34 33.18
C ASP A 358 -14.56 5.12 31.94
N GLY A 359 -14.75 3.82 31.54
CA GLY A 359 -15.80 3.47 30.56
C GLY A 359 -17.22 3.72 31.08
N PRO A 360 -18.25 3.52 30.24
CA PRO A 360 -18.22 2.79 28.98
C PRO A 360 -17.68 3.59 27.79
N TYR A 361 -17.11 2.89 26.81
CA TYR A 361 -16.59 3.46 25.57
C TYR A 361 -17.31 2.90 24.34
N THR A 362 -17.20 3.60 23.23
CA THR A 362 -17.49 3.01 21.91
C THR A 362 -16.17 2.70 21.22
N TYR A 363 -15.86 1.41 21.08
CA TYR A 363 -14.65 0.95 20.40
C TYR A 363 -14.88 0.77 18.91
N LEU A 364 -13.93 1.18 18.09
CA LEU A 364 -13.85 0.82 16.68
C LEU A 364 -12.66 -0.13 16.46
N MET A 365 -12.93 -1.32 15.96
CA MET A 365 -11.89 -2.27 15.55
C MET A 365 -11.38 -1.87 14.17
N ALA A 366 -10.44 -0.93 14.11
CA ALA A 366 -9.94 -0.41 12.85
C ALA A 366 -9.01 -1.39 12.12
N HIS A 367 -8.33 -2.26 12.84
CA HIS A 367 -7.59 -3.38 12.26
C HIS A 367 -8.41 -4.66 12.36
N ASP A 368 -8.23 -5.54 11.36
CA ASP A 368 -8.83 -6.88 11.37
C ASP A 368 -8.43 -7.61 12.67
N PRO A 369 -9.40 -7.99 13.52
CA PRO A 369 -9.11 -8.59 14.82
C PRO A 369 -8.24 -9.84 14.73
N ASP A 370 -8.47 -10.71 13.72
CA ASP A 370 -7.67 -11.92 13.56
C ASP A 370 -6.20 -11.60 13.29
N VAL A 371 -5.93 -10.53 12.54
CA VAL A 371 -4.58 -10.08 12.21
C VAL A 371 -3.97 -9.26 13.35
N ALA A 372 -4.72 -8.33 13.93
CA ALA A 372 -4.25 -7.47 14.99
C ALA A 372 -3.89 -8.25 16.26
N PHE A 373 -4.72 -9.23 16.65
CA PHE A 373 -4.47 -10.07 17.82
C PHE A 373 -3.38 -11.12 17.60
N LEU A 374 -3.24 -11.67 16.40
CA LEU A 374 -2.18 -12.62 16.08
C LEU A 374 -0.79 -11.98 16.05
N MET A 375 -0.72 -10.71 15.73
CA MET A 375 0.55 -10.01 15.53
C MET A 375 0.93 -9.07 16.67
N SER A 376 0.06 -8.81 17.64
CA SER A 376 0.44 -8.35 18.97
C SER A 376 1.26 -9.41 19.73
N LYS A 377 1.24 -10.64 19.25
CA LYS A 377 2.19 -11.71 19.63
C LYS A 377 3.51 -11.58 18.86
N LYS A 378 4.26 -10.50 19.04
CA LYS A 378 5.71 -10.66 19.05
C LYS A 378 6.03 -11.30 20.39
N PRO A 379 6.61 -12.50 20.40
CA PRO A 379 7.00 -13.13 21.63
C PRO A 379 8.23 -12.43 22.21
N THR A 380 8.03 -11.45 23.05
CA THR A 380 8.73 -11.44 24.31
C THR A 380 7.85 -12.28 25.19
N GLU A 381 8.33 -13.42 25.61
CA GLU A 381 7.60 -14.36 26.46
C GLU A 381 6.86 -13.60 27.57
N GLY A 382 5.54 -13.64 27.56
CA GLY A 382 4.70 -13.28 28.70
C GLY A 382 3.79 -12.07 28.59
N GLU A 383 3.73 -11.29 27.51
CA GLU A 383 2.80 -10.16 27.40
C GLU A 383 1.76 -10.38 26.30
N ASP A 384 0.59 -10.86 26.70
CA ASP A 384 -0.63 -10.75 25.89
C ASP A 384 -1.04 -9.27 25.83
N ILE A 385 -0.83 -8.60 24.71
CA ILE A 385 -1.41 -7.28 24.44
C ILE A 385 -2.90 -7.50 24.10
N THR A 386 -3.69 -7.83 25.07
CA THR A 386 -5.14 -7.89 24.96
C THR A 386 -5.71 -6.54 25.37
N ILE A 387 -6.52 -5.95 24.49
CA ILE A 387 -7.34 -4.81 24.88
C ILE A 387 -8.38 -5.31 25.86
N SER A 388 -8.38 -4.75 27.08
CA SER A 388 -9.44 -4.95 28.04
C SER A 388 -10.61 -4.02 27.69
N PHE A 389 -11.69 -4.58 27.17
CA PHE A 389 -12.91 -3.82 26.91
C PHE A 389 -13.62 -3.52 28.22
N GLN A 390 -13.99 -2.26 28.43
CA GLN A 390 -14.70 -1.86 29.64
C GLN A 390 -16.16 -2.34 29.62
N PRO A 391 -16.70 -2.83 30.74
CA PRO A 391 -18.10 -3.26 30.83
C PRO A 391 -19.09 -2.15 30.42
N GLY A 392 -20.19 -2.52 29.80
CA GLY A 392 -21.20 -1.59 29.28
C GLY A 392 -20.83 -0.93 27.95
N SER A 393 -19.67 -1.22 27.41
CA SER A 393 -19.17 -0.64 26.17
C SER A 393 -19.82 -1.24 24.92
N VAL A 394 -19.70 -0.48 23.83
CA VAL A 394 -20.10 -0.91 22.49
C VAL A 394 -18.84 -1.13 21.64
N ILE A 395 -18.78 -2.24 20.92
CA ILE A 395 -17.66 -2.58 20.04
C ILE A 395 -18.19 -2.61 18.60
N ILE A 396 -17.78 -1.67 17.79
CA ILE A 396 -18.09 -1.64 16.36
C ILE A 396 -17.01 -2.40 15.63
N ASP A 397 -17.42 -3.49 14.98
CA ASP A 397 -16.54 -4.36 14.23
C ASP A 397 -16.87 -4.32 12.74
N PRO A 398 -16.13 -3.53 11.93
CA PRO A 398 -16.31 -3.49 10.48
C PRO A 398 -15.86 -4.76 9.76
N TRP A 399 -15.13 -5.65 10.44
CA TRP A 399 -14.62 -6.91 9.91
C TRP A 399 -15.57 -8.08 10.17
N ARG A 400 -16.50 -7.91 11.14
CA ARG A 400 -17.52 -8.91 11.55
C ARG A 400 -16.90 -10.21 12.06
N LYS A 401 -15.75 -10.12 12.69
CA LYS A 401 -14.97 -11.24 13.22
C LYS A 401 -14.98 -11.33 14.76
N MET A 402 -15.38 -10.24 15.42
CA MET A 402 -15.44 -10.20 16.88
C MET A 402 -16.52 -11.16 17.40
N LYS A 403 -16.11 -12.04 18.29
CA LYS A 403 -17.01 -12.91 19.06
C LYS A 403 -17.70 -12.13 20.17
N HIS A 404 -18.62 -12.79 20.85
CA HIS A 404 -19.23 -12.23 22.04
C HIS A 404 -18.17 -11.85 23.09
N ILE A 405 -18.24 -10.62 23.55
CA ILE A 405 -17.42 -10.09 24.64
C ILE A 405 -18.34 -9.90 25.84
N LYS A 406 -17.97 -10.48 26.99
CA LYS A 406 -18.76 -10.39 28.19
C LYS A 406 -18.98 -8.92 28.59
N ASP A 407 -20.19 -8.59 28.96
CA ASP A 407 -20.63 -7.26 29.42
C ASP A 407 -20.45 -6.14 28.36
N CYS A 408 -20.24 -6.47 27.07
CA CYS A 408 -20.14 -5.54 25.97
C CYS A 408 -21.14 -5.86 24.85
N LYS A 409 -21.59 -4.82 24.14
CA LYS A 409 -22.41 -4.97 22.94
C LYS A 409 -21.51 -4.98 21.71
N VAL A 410 -21.34 -6.15 21.06
CA VAL A 410 -20.63 -6.26 19.78
C VAL A 410 -21.60 -5.98 18.62
N VAL A 411 -21.26 -5.04 17.76
CA VAL A 411 -21.99 -4.65 16.56
C VAL A 411 -21.17 -5.04 15.33
N ALA A 412 -21.60 -6.07 14.64
CA ALA A 412 -21.02 -6.49 13.35
C ALA A 412 -21.47 -5.48 12.29
N TYR A 413 -20.68 -4.43 12.05
CA TYR A 413 -21.04 -3.34 11.14
C TYR A 413 -21.22 -3.85 9.71
N GLY A 414 -22.38 -3.52 9.12
CA GLY A 414 -22.78 -4.04 7.81
C GLY A 414 -23.50 -5.41 7.86
N ASN A 415 -23.64 -6.04 9.04
CA ASN A 415 -24.49 -7.22 9.21
C ASN A 415 -25.70 -6.87 10.07
N THR A 416 -26.81 -6.56 9.41
CA THR A 416 -28.05 -6.12 10.03
C THR A 416 -29.14 -7.20 9.98
N ARG A 417 -28.81 -8.41 9.50
CA ARG A 417 -29.75 -9.53 9.50
C ARG A 417 -30.13 -9.91 10.93
N PRO A 418 -31.42 -10.07 11.26
CA PRO A 418 -31.83 -10.59 12.56
C PRO A 418 -31.16 -11.96 12.81
N LYS A 419 -30.58 -12.15 14.00
CA LYS A 419 -30.08 -13.46 14.39
C LYS A 419 -31.27 -14.43 14.46
N PRO A 420 -31.17 -15.62 13.87
CA PRO A 420 -32.18 -16.65 14.09
C PRO A 420 -32.32 -16.92 15.60
N THR A 421 -33.53 -17.07 16.10
CA THR A 421 -33.83 -17.34 17.50
C THR A 421 -33.45 -18.77 17.93
N ALA A 422 -32.83 -19.56 17.07
CA ALA A 422 -32.38 -20.91 17.37
C ALA A 422 -31.01 -21.20 16.70
N GLU A 423 -30.10 -21.67 17.53
CA GLU A 423 -28.86 -22.41 17.28
C GLU A 423 -27.81 -21.78 16.34
N LEU A 424 -26.66 -21.53 16.96
CA LEU A 424 -25.38 -21.29 16.30
C LEU A 424 -25.02 -22.47 15.39
N VAL A 425 -25.32 -22.37 14.13
CA VAL A 425 -24.67 -23.22 13.13
C VAL A 425 -23.27 -22.63 12.93
N GLU A 426 -22.29 -23.25 13.54
CA GLU A 426 -20.89 -22.98 13.23
C GLU A 426 -20.65 -23.32 11.75
N PHE A 427 -20.49 -22.28 10.92
CA PHE A 427 -19.97 -22.50 9.58
C PHE A 427 -18.49 -22.87 9.70
N PRO A 428 -18.03 -23.96 9.09
CA PRO A 428 -16.64 -24.32 9.12
C PRO A 428 -15.81 -23.20 8.46
N VAL A 429 -14.82 -22.72 9.18
CA VAL A 429 -13.79 -21.84 8.64
C VAL A 429 -13.10 -22.60 7.52
N ILE A 430 -13.31 -22.18 6.28
CA ILE A 430 -12.58 -22.72 5.14
C ILE A 430 -11.15 -22.18 5.27
N HIS A 431 -10.27 -22.99 5.85
CA HIS A 431 -8.84 -22.76 5.72
C HIS A 431 -8.49 -22.79 4.24
N GLN A 432 -8.06 -21.66 3.70
CA GLN A 432 -7.45 -21.64 2.38
C GLN A 432 -6.18 -22.52 2.45
N VAL A 433 -6.28 -23.70 1.85
CA VAL A 433 -5.12 -24.53 1.57
C VAL A 433 -4.36 -23.82 0.46
N ASN A 434 -3.16 -23.34 0.81
CA ASN A 434 -2.19 -22.88 -0.16
C ASN A 434 -1.91 -23.98 -1.20
N LYS A 435 -2.19 -23.69 -2.44
CA LYS A 435 -1.56 -24.33 -3.59
C LYS A 435 -0.86 -23.29 -4.44
#